data_e2d31e8ef0e296d1ec92cc4480c97f5d
#
_entry.id   e2d31e8ef0e296d1ec92cc4480c97f5d
#
_cell.length_a   1.000
_cell.length_b   1.000
_cell.length_c   1.000
_cell.angle_alpha   90.00
_cell.angle_beta   90.00
_cell.angle_gamma   90.00
#
_symmetry.space_group_name_H-M   'P 1'
#
loop_
_entity.id
_entity.type
_entity.pdbx_description
1 polymer ?
#
loop_
_entity_poly.entity_id
_entity_poly.type
_entity_poly.pdbx_seq_one_letter_code
_entity_poly.pdbx_strand_id
1 'polypeptide(L)'
;VAIDEKSISMLSEHIGSDLSRLFAELDKLRILTDDKRAITPDLIQNNIGYSKEYNIFELEDALVNRNQLKAYRIVDYFQKNPKNNPLIPVVASLFNFFSNILLIQTAADKSEAGLMEQTNIRSAYRVRKLKEASMQFSKVACVNIISYIRECDVKSKGQGSRQDPYDLFKELVYKIMHSWALFYAIEIAQCNHNW
;
A
#
# COMPACT_ATOMS: atom_id res chain seq x y z
N VAL A 1 -5.18 9.77 -28.22
CA VAL A 1 -4.73 8.48 -27.67
C VAL A 1 -5.69 8.11 -26.56
N ALA A 2 -6.26 6.89 -26.59
CA ALA A 2 -7.13 6.39 -25.54
C ALA A 2 -6.30 5.89 -24.36
N ILE A 3 -6.87 5.97 -23.15
CA ILE A 3 -6.27 5.45 -21.92
C ILE A 3 -7.37 4.75 -21.11
N ASP A 4 -7.11 3.56 -20.60
CA ASP A 4 -8.06 2.84 -19.77
C ASP A 4 -8.02 3.27 -18.30
N GLU A 5 -9.06 2.94 -17.53
CA GLU A 5 -9.19 3.31 -16.13
C GLU A 5 -8.04 2.74 -15.26
N LYS A 6 -7.58 1.53 -15.59
CA LYS A 6 -6.44 0.90 -14.90
C LYS A 6 -5.16 1.69 -15.13
N SER A 7 -4.91 2.11 -16.37
CA SER A 7 -3.77 2.93 -16.76
C SER A 7 -3.81 4.32 -16.11
N ILE A 8 -4.99 4.95 -16.04
CA ILE A 8 -5.18 6.23 -15.33
C ILE A 8 -4.85 6.08 -13.84
N SER A 9 -5.37 5.03 -13.20
CA SER A 9 -5.10 4.75 -11.79
C SER A 9 -3.60 4.52 -11.54
N MET A 10 -2.94 3.74 -12.40
CA MET A 10 -1.49 3.51 -12.32
C MET A 10 -0.70 4.82 -12.45
N LEU A 11 -1.02 5.67 -13.43
CA LEU A 11 -0.37 6.97 -13.60
C LEU A 11 -0.55 7.85 -12.36
N SER A 12 -1.77 7.95 -11.86
CA SER A 12 -2.09 8.71 -10.64
C SER A 12 -1.35 8.18 -9.42
N GLU A 13 -1.24 6.86 -9.28
CA GLU A 13 -0.51 6.21 -8.18
C GLU A 13 1.01 6.41 -8.28
N HIS A 14 1.57 6.41 -9.50
CA HIS A 14 3.03 6.54 -9.71
C HIS A 14 3.53 7.98 -9.66
N ILE A 15 2.71 8.91 -10.11
CA ILE A 15 3.12 10.31 -10.29
C ILE A 15 2.57 11.20 -9.14
N GLY A 16 1.48 10.78 -8.52
CA GLY A 16 0.80 11.53 -7.47
C GLY A 16 0.14 12.81 -8.03
N SER A 17 0.20 13.92 -7.26
CA SER A 17 -0.44 15.19 -7.59
C SER A 17 0.45 16.16 -8.39
N ASP A 18 1.64 15.74 -8.81
CA ASP A 18 2.54 16.58 -9.62
C ASP A 18 2.07 16.62 -11.08
N LEU A 19 1.31 17.66 -11.41
CA LEU A 19 0.76 17.86 -12.76
C LEU A 19 1.86 18.04 -13.81
N SER A 20 2.96 18.71 -13.50
CA SER A 20 4.05 18.94 -14.44
C SER A 20 4.71 17.64 -14.84
N ARG A 21 4.97 16.77 -13.86
CA ARG A 21 5.50 15.43 -14.08
C ARG A 21 4.49 14.55 -14.81
N LEU A 22 3.21 14.64 -14.46
CA LEU A 22 2.15 13.89 -15.14
C LEU A 22 2.09 14.23 -16.64
N PHE A 23 2.13 15.51 -16.98
CA PHE A 23 2.15 15.94 -18.39
C PHE A 23 3.39 15.44 -19.13
N ALA A 24 4.58 15.55 -18.53
CA ALA A 24 5.82 15.07 -19.13
C ALA A 24 5.79 13.57 -19.41
N GLU A 25 5.29 12.76 -18.47
CA GLU A 25 5.18 11.31 -18.64
C GLU A 25 4.10 10.92 -19.66
N LEU A 26 2.96 11.63 -19.68
CA LEU A 26 1.91 11.43 -20.70
C LEU A 26 2.42 11.77 -22.11
N ASP A 27 3.19 12.83 -22.27
CA ASP A 27 3.79 13.18 -23.56
C ASP A 27 4.79 12.12 -24.04
N LYS A 28 5.61 11.57 -23.16
CA LYS A 28 6.48 10.43 -23.50
C LYS A 28 5.66 9.23 -23.97
N LEU A 29 4.63 8.86 -23.23
CA LEU A 29 3.76 7.73 -23.60
C LEU A 29 3.07 7.97 -24.93
N ARG A 30 2.64 9.20 -25.20
CA ARG A 30 2.04 9.58 -26.47
C ARG A 30 3.00 9.40 -27.64
N ILE A 31 4.28 9.76 -27.47
CA ILE A 31 5.32 9.58 -28.49
C ILE A 31 5.61 8.11 -28.75
N LEU A 32 5.55 7.28 -27.71
CA LEU A 32 5.80 5.85 -27.77
C LEU A 32 4.59 5.04 -28.28
N THR A 33 3.42 5.66 -28.28
CA THR A 33 2.19 5.08 -28.82
C THR A 33 2.03 5.65 -30.23
N ASP A 34 2.16 4.81 -31.25
CA ASP A 34 1.69 5.20 -32.60
C ASP A 34 0.27 5.73 -32.50
N ASP A 35 -0.08 6.77 -33.28
CA ASP A 35 -1.33 7.57 -33.21
C ASP A 35 -2.67 6.77 -33.10
N LYS A 36 -2.62 5.47 -33.17
CA LYS A 36 -3.78 4.55 -33.15
C LYS A 36 -3.83 3.60 -31.96
N ARG A 37 -2.87 3.64 -31.04
CA ARG A 37 -2.83 2.71 -29.90
C ARG A 37 -3.22 3.39 -28.58
N ALA A 38 -3.84 2.63 -27.71
CA ALA A 38 -4.16 3.07 -26.37
C ALA A 38 -2.93 3.01 -25.46
N ILE A 39 -2.85 3.92 -24.50
CA ILE A 39 -1.91 3.81 -23.40
C ILE A 39 -2.36 2.66 -22.51
N THR A 40 -1.58 1.57 -22.50
CA THR A 40 -1.88 0.35 -21.75
C THR A 40 -1.06 0.30 -20.46
N PRO A 41 -1.48 -0.50 -19.45
CA PRO A 41 -0.69 -0.74 -18.24
C PRO A 41 0.73 -1.22 -18.54
N ASP A 42 0.91 -2.09 -19.53
CA ASP A 42 2.24 -2.62 -19.91
C ASP A 42 3.12 -1.53 -20.51
N LEU A 43 2.53 -0.62 -21.31
CA LEU A 43 3.26 0.53 -21.85
C LEU A 43 3.73 1.47 -20.73
N ILE A 44 2.87 1.72 -19.74
CA ILE A 44 3.19 2.49 -18.54
C ILE A 44 4.31 1.80 -17.77
N GLN A 45 4.17 0.51 -17.51
CA GLN A 45 5.13 -0.27 -16.74
C GLN A 45 6.52 -0.34 -17.39
N ASN A 46 6.59 -0.35 -18.72
CA ASN A 46 7.85 -0.48 -19.46
C ASN A 46 8.52 0.86 -19.79
N ASN A 47 7.77 1.96 -19.87
CA ASN A 47 8.26 3.24 -20.41
C ASN A 47 8.13 4.44 -19.49
N ILE A 48 7.16 4.48 -18.61
CA ILE A 48 7.29 5.30 -17.42
C ILE A 48 8.27 4.50 -16.59
N GLY A 49 9.52 4.89 -16.72
CA GLY A 49 10.53 4.29 -15.89
C GLY A 49 9.96 4.31 -14.49
N TYR A 50 9.68 3.12 -13.96
CA TYR A 50 9.87 3.01 -12.54
C TYR A 50 11.19 3.72 -12.34
N SER A 51 11.15 4.98 -11.91
CA SER A 51 12.31 5.45 -11.22
C SER A 51 12.57 4.26 -10.32
N LYS A 52 13.79 3.78 -10.23
CA LYS A 52 14.14 2.68 -9.33
C LYS A 52 13.79 3.04 -7.88
N GLU A 53 12.88 3.92 -7.72
CA GLU A 53 12.32 4.52 -6.54
C GLU A 53 11.09 3.72 -6.20
N TYR A 54 11.28 2.73 -5.35
CA TYR A 54 10.18 2.07 -4.71
C TYR A 54 9.22 3.11 -4.12
N ASN A 55 7.90 2.86 -4.28
CA ASN A 55 6.86 3.72 -3.73
C ASN A 55 6.05 2.97 -2.66
N ILE A 56 5.18 3.72 -1.97
CA ILE A 56 4.35 3.14 -0.89
C ILE A 56 3.40 2.05 -1.40
N PHE A 57 2.90 2.14 -2.63
CA PHE A 57 2.00 1.14 -3.20
C PHE A 57 2.70 -0.20 -3.46
N GLU A 58 3.98 -0.15 -3.84
CA GLU A 58 4.79 -1.35 -3.95
C GLU A 58 5.06 -2.01 -2.59
N LEU A 59 5.16 -1.20 -1.52
CA LEU A 59 5.24 -1.73 -0.17
C LEU A 59 3.92 -2.37 0.24
N GLU A 60 2.77 -1.72 -0.01
CA GLU A 60 1.45 -2.29 0.23
C GLU A 60 1.29 -3.64 -0.50
N ASP A 61 1.63 -3.70 -1.79
CA ASP A 61 1.61 -4.94 -2.57
C ASP A 61 2.55 -6.01 -2.01
N ALA A 62 3.75 -5.64 -1.56
CA ALA A 62 4.68 -6.57 -0.96
C ALA A 62 4.16 -7.13 0.37
N LEU A 63 3.48 -6.31 1.17
CA LEU A 63 2.84 -6.73 2.43
C LEU A 63 1.68 -7.68 2.16
N VAL A 64 0.79 -7.36 1.21
CA VAL A 64 -0.35 -8.21 0.83
C VAL A 64 0.10 -9.56 0.29
N ASN A 65 1.12 -9.57 -0.59
CA ASN A 65 1.66 -10.78 -1.21
C ASN A 65 2.68 -11.51 -0.33
N ARG A 66 2.92 -11.05 0.90
CA ARG A 66 3.89 -11.63 1.85
C ARG A 66 5.30 -11.71 1.30
N ASN A 67 5.67 -10.82 0.39
CA ASN A 67 7.00 -10.77 -0.18
C ASN A 67 7.95 -10.01 0.77
N GLN A 68 8.43 -10.73 1.78
CA GLN A 68 9.28 -10.19 2.84
C GLN A 68 10.55 -9.55 2.28
N LEU A 69 11.20 -10.22 1.31
CA LEU A 69 12.42 -9.69 0.70
C LEU A 69 12.18 -8.36 -0.02
N LYS A 70 11.08 -8.26 -0.77
CA LYS A 70 10.69 -7.01 -1.45
C LYS A 70 10.34 -5.93 -0.44
N ALA A 71 9.56 -6.24 0.59
CA ALA A 71 9.20 -5.28 1.64
C ALA A 71 10.43 -4.65 2.32
N TYR A 72 11.41 -5.46 2.74
CA TYR A 72 12.63 -4.93 3.35
C TYR A 72 13.51 -4.14 2.38
N ARG A 73 13.61 -4.53 1.11
CA ARG A 73 14.31 -3.74 0.09
C ARG A 73 13.68 -2.36 -0.08
N ILE A 74 12.35 -2.27 -0.03
CA ILE A 74 11.63 -1.00 -0.12
C ILE A 74 11.92 -0.12 1.10
N VAL A 75 11.89 -0.70 2.30
CA VAL A 75 12.19 0.04 3.54
C VAL A 75 13.63 0.56 3.55
N ASP A 76 14.60 -0.26 3.15
CA ASP A 76 15.99 0.17 3.01
C ASP A 76 16.16 1.29 1.97
N TYR A 77 15.40 1.23 0.87
CA TYR A 77 15.37 2.29 -0.12
C TYR A 77 14.81 3.60 0.46
N PHE A 78 13.71 3.55 1.22
CA PHE A 78 13.13 4.71 1.87
C PHE A 78 14.11 5.35 2.87
N GLN A 79 14.79 4.54 3.67
CA GLN A 79 15.81 5.00 4.62
C GLN A 79 16.98 5.72 3.92
N LYS A 80 17.40 5.20 2.75
CA LYS A 80 18.49 5.81 1.94
C LYS A 80 18.04 7.06 1.18
N ASN A 81 16.73 7.25 0.98
CA ASN A 81 16.16 8.36 0.22
C ASN A 81 15.05 9.09 1.01
N PRO A 82 15.37 9.63 2.21
CA PRO A 82 14.36 10.19 3.13
C PRO A 82 13.70 11.47 2.60
N LYS A 83 14.37 12.20 1.72
CA LYS A 83 13.80 13.42 1.11
C LYS A 83 12.62 13.10 0.18
N ASN A 84 12.73 12.00 -0.59
CA ASN A 84 11.69 11.57 -1.52
C ASN A 84 10.61 10.71 -0.84
N ASN A 85 10.97 10.06 0.27
CA ASN A 85 10.09 9.16 1.03
C ASN A 85 10.08 9.53 2.51
N PRO A 86 9.60 10.72 2.88
CA PRO A 86 9.55 11.13 4.28
C PRO A 86 8.66 10.17 5.08
N LEU A 87 9.13 9.74 6.25
CA LEU A 87 8.54 8.64 7.00
C LEU A 87 7.09 8.92 7.45
N ILE A 88 6.79 10.15 7.87
CA ILE A 88 5.47 10.50 8.39
C ILE A 88 4.36 10.26 7.34
N PRO A 89 4.44 10.76 6.08
CA PRO A 89 3.49 10.41 5.02
C PRO A 89 3.43 8.91 4.72
N VAL A 90 4.56 8.20 4.76
CA VAL A 90 4.60 6.74 4.51
C VAL A 90 3.81 6.00 5.58
N VAL A 91 4.01 6.31 6.86
CA VAL A 91 3.28 5.71 7.99
C VAL A 91 1.79 6.06 7.91
N ALA A 92 1.44 7.30 7.56
CA ALA A 92 0.05 7.72 7.38
C ALA A 92 -0.64 6.97 6.22
N SER A 93 0.08 6.71 5.13
CA SER A 93 -0.44 5.91 4.01
C SER A 93 -0.73 4.47 4.42
N LEU A 94 0.15 3.83 5.17
CA LEU A 94 -0.11 2.49 5.72
C LEU A 94 -1.30 2.48 6.68
N PHE A 95 -1.44 3.50 7.51
CA PHE A 95 -2.63 3.65 8.37
C PHE A 95 -3.91 3.68 7.55
N ASN A 96 -3.96 4.53 6.51
CA ASN A 96 -5.11 4.63 5.62
C ASN A 96 -5.38 3.31 4.88
N PHE A 97 -4.33 2.62 4.43
CA PHE A 97 -4.46 1.33 3.76
C PHE A 97 -5.13 0.28 4.64
N PHE A 98 -4.62 0.05 5.86
CA PHE A 98 -5.19 -0.95 6.77
C PHE A 98 -6.54 -0.53 7.36
N SER A 99 -6.77 0.77 7.55
CA SER A 99 -8.09 1.30 7.94
C SER A 99 -9.13 1.04 6.85
N ASN A 100 -8.81 1.24 5.58
CA ASN A 100 -9.70 0.94 4.47
C ASN A 100 -9.96 -0.57 4.33
N ILE A 101 -8.96 -1.41 4.55
CA ILE A 101 -9.15 -2.87 4.60
C ILE A 101 -10.17 -3.23 5.70
N LEU A 102 -10.03 -2.67 6.89
CA LEU A 102 -10.94 -2.93 8.00
C LEU A 102 -12.37 -2.41 7.70
N LEU A 103 -12.50 -1.22 7.10
CA LEU A 103 -13.78 -0.68 6.64
C LEU A 103 -14.45 -1.62 5.64
N ILE A 104 -13.72 -2.10 4.64
CA ILE A 104 -14.23 -3.06 3.64
C ILE A 104 -14.69 -4.35 4.31
N GLN A 105 -13.95 -4.86 5.31
CA GLN A 105 -14.33 -6.10 6.03
C GLN A 105 -15.59 -5.93 6.87
N THR A 106 -15.86 -4.74 7.36
CA THR A 106 -17.01 -4.42 8.22
C THR A 106 -18.19 -3.82 7.48
N ALA A 107 -18.02 -3.49 6.18
CA ALA A 107 -19.07 -2.91 5.36
C ALA A 107 -20.32 -3.79 5.30
N ALA A 108 -21.49 -3.20 5.44
CA ALA A 108 -22.78 -3.88 5.24
C ALA A 108 -23.04 -4.12 3.75
N ASP A 109 -22.81 -3.10 2.92
CA ASP A 109 -22.87 -3.22 1.47
C ASP A 109 -21.48 -3.56 0.89
N LYS A 110 -21.36 -4.72 0.26
CA LYS A 110 -20.14 -5.23 -0.39
C LYS A 110 -20.10 -4.95 -1.89
N SER A 111 -21.10 -4.24 -2.43
CA SER A 111 -21.05 -3.77 -3.81
C SER A 111 -19.91 -2.78 -4.02
N GLU A 112 -19.45 -2.66 -5.25
CA GLU A 112 -18.38 -1.71 -5.59
C GLU A 112 -18.79 -0.28 -5.22
N ALA A 113 -20.03 0.10 -5.53
CA ALA A 113 -20.55 1.43 -5.21
C ALA A 113 -20.62 1.69 -3.70
N GLY A 114 -21.14 0.74 -2.91
CA GLY A 114 -21.22 0.85 -1.44
C GLY A 114 -19.82 0.93 -0.80
N LEU A 115 -18.85 0.16 -1.31
CA LEU A 115 -17.47 0.22 -0.84
C LEU A 115 -16.78 1.54 -1.20
N MET A 116 -17.04 2.09 -2.40
CA MET A 116 -16.54 3.41 -2.80
C MET A 116 -17.07 4.51 -1.89
N GLU A 117 -18.35 4.48 -1.56
CA GLU A 117 -18.98 5.42 -0.65
C GLU A 117 -18.39 5.31 0.76
N GLN A 118 -18.30 4.09 1.32
CA GLN A 118 -17.82 3.87 2.67
C GLN A 118 -16.34 4.23 2.87
N THR A 119 -15.49 3.96 1.87
CA THR A 119 -14.06 4.28 1.92
C THR A 119 -13.76 5.71 1.46
N ASN A 120 -14.73 6.41 0.87
CA ASN A 120 -14.55 7.71 0.21
C ASN A 120 -13.49 7.66 -0.91
N ILE A 121 -13.31 6.50 -1.56
CA ILE A 121 -12.37 6.29 -2.66
C ILE A 121 -13.14 6.34 -3.98
N ARG A 122 -12.77 7.28 -4.86
CA ARG A 122 -13.44 7.47 -6.15
C ARG A 122 -13.00 6.49 -7.25
N SER A 123 -11.87 5.80 -7.07
CA SER A 123 -11.35 4.85 -8.04
C SER A 123 -11.90 3.44 -7.75
N ALA A 124 -12.73 2.93 -8.65
CA ALA A 124 -13.23 1.55 -8.60
C ALA A 124 -12.08 0.53 -8.63
N TYR A 125 -11.04 0.80 -9.42
CA TYR A 125 -9.83 -0.04 -9.45
C TYR A 125 -9.16 -0.14 -8.07
N ARG A 126 -8.98 1.01 -7.36
CA ARG A 126 -8.37 1.03 -6.02
C ARG A 126 -9.23 0.27 -5.01
N VAL A 127 -10.56 0.43 -5.07
CA VAL A 127 -11.48 -0.31 -4.19
C VAL A 127 -11.42 -1.81 -4.44
N ARG A 128 -11.35 -2.27 -5.70
CA ARG A 128 -11.17 -3.69 -6.04
C ARG A 128 -9.85 -4.24 -5.46
N LYS A 129 -8.75 -3.52 -5.60
CA LYS A 129 -7.45 -3.88 -5.02
C LYS A 129 -7.50 -3.99 -3.49
N LEU A 130 -8.14 -3.04 -2.81
CA LEU A 130 -8.34 -3.09 -1.36
C LEU A 130 -9.23 -4.25 -0.94
N LYS A 131 -10.26 -4.58 -1.74
CA LYS A 131 -11.13 -5.75 -1.50
C LYS A 131 -10.33 -7.05 -1.63
N GLU A 132 -9.48 -7.20 -2.63
CA GLU A 132 -8.55 -8.34 -2.76
C GLU A 132 -7.60 -8.41 -1.55
N ALA A 133 -6.98 -7.29 -1.17
CA ALA A 133 -6.11 -7.21 0.00
C ALA A 133 -6.86 -7.58 1.30
N SER A 134 -8.14 -7.20 1.43
CA SER A 134 -8.96 -7.50 2.60
C SER A 134 -9.18 -9.00 2.84
N MET A 135 -9.01 -9.83 1.83
CA MET A 135 -9.09 -11.30 1.96
C MET A 135 -7.80 -11.90 2.56
N GLN A 136 -6.70 -11.13 2.55
CA GLN A 136 -5.40 -11.60 3.02
C GLN A 136 -5.17 -11.33 4.51
N PHE A 137 -5.96 -10.51 5.15
CA PHE A 137 -5.84 -10.14 6.56
C PHE A 137 -7.12 -10.44 7.33
N SER A 138 -7.01 -10.96 8.55
CA SER A 138 -8.17 -11.04 9.45
C SER A 138 -8.49 -9.67 10.05
N LYS A 139 -9.72 -9.48 10.54
CA LYS A 139 -10.11 -8.24 11.25
C LYS A 139 -9.21 -7.97 12.46
N VAL A 140 -8.89 -9.02 13.22
CA VAL A 140 -8.01 -8.94 14.39
C VAL A 140 -6.60 -8.52 13.98
N ALA A 141 -6.06 -9.10 12.88
CA ALA A 141 -4.77 -8.71 12.35
C ALA A 141 -4.76 -7.22 11.94
N CYS A 142 -5.80 -6.73 11.27
CA CYS A 142 -5.91 -5.31 10.88
C CYS A 142 -5.92 -4.39 12.11
N VAL A 143 -6.66 -4.73 13.17
CA VAL A 143 -6.70 -3.94 14.41
C VAL A 143 -5.32 -3.90 15.08
N ASN A 144 -4.63 -5.04 15.16
CA ASN A 144 -3.28 -5.11 15.72
C ASN A 144 -2.29 -4.30 14.89
N ILE A 145 -2.35 -4.42 13.55
CA ILE A 145 -1.49 -3.66 12.64
C ILE A 145 -1.71 -2.15 12.81
N ILE A 146 -2.95 -1.70 12.90
CA ILE A 146 -3.29 -0.28 13.16
C ILE A 146 -2.67 0.18 14.48
N SER A 147 -2.71 -0.66 15.52
CA SER A 147 -2.06 -0.36 16.80
C SER A 147 -0.53 -0.25 16.68
N TYR A 148 0.11 -1.15 15.92
CA TYR A 148 1.55 -1.09 15.65
C TYR A 148 1.95 0.15 14.84
N ILE A 149 1.12 0.53 13.86
CA ILE A 149 1.33 1.77 13.07
C ILE A 149 1.27 2.99 14.00
N ARG A 150 0.28 3.06 14.90
CA ARG A 150 0.17 4.14 15.89
C ARG A 150 1.39 4.20 16.79
N GLU A 151 1.86 3.05 17.30
CA GLU A 151 3.07 2.97 18.13
C GLU A 151 4.29 3.50 17.38
N CYS A 152 4.48 3.10 16.12
CA CYS A 152 5.55 3.57 15.26
C CYS A 152 5.46 5.08 15.03
N ASP A 153 4.28 5.63 14.75
CA ASP A 153 4.06 7.07 14.54
C ASP A 153 4.45 7.88 15.79
N VAL A 154 4.00 7.46 16.96
CA VAL A 154 4.29 8.14 18.22
C VAL A 154 5.79 8.11 18.55
N LYS A 155 6.42 6.93 18.41
CA LYS A 155 7.86 6.75 18.68
C LYS A 155 8.73 7.49 17.66
N SER A 156 8.36 7.50 16.38
CA SER A 156 9.11 8.19 15.32
C SER A 156 9.12 9.71 15.49
N LYS A 157 8.15 10.26 16.23
CA LYS A 157 8.08 11.67 16.63
C LYS A 157 8.84 11.98 17.93
N GLY A 158 9.62 11.03 18.43
CA GLY A 158 10.47 11.21 19.63
C GLY A 158 9.75 10.98 20.97
N GLN A 159 8.51 10.51 20.97
CA GLN A 159 7.77 10.20 22.19
C GLN A 159 8.09 8.77 22.67
N GLY A 160 8.86 8.66 23.73
CA GLY A 160 9.17 7.36 24.36
C GLY A 160 10.21 6.51 23.64
N SER A 161 10.91 7.03 22.63
CA SER A 161 12.00 6.34 21.94
C SER A 161 13.10 7.32 21.50
N ARG A 162 14.36 6.83 21.51
CA ARG A 162 15.51 7.50 20.92
C ARG A 162 16.04 6.76 19.68
N GLN A 163 15.31 5.74 19.22
CA GLN A 163 15.69 4.95 18.03
C GLN A 163 15.53 5.78 16.75
N ASP A 164 16.30 5.41 15.74
CA ASP A 164 16.13 5.98 14.40
C ASP A 164 14.70 5.70 13.89
N PRO A 165 14.01 6.70 13.31
CA PRO A 165 12.65 6.52 12.82
C PRO A 165 12.50 5.41 11.77
N TYR A 166 13.51 5.19 10.92
CA TYR A 166 13.46 4.12 9.93
C TYR A 166 13.72 2.74 10.50
N ASP A 167 14.45 2.63 11.62
CA ASP A 167 14.60 1.38 12.36
C ASP A 167 13.27 0.98 13.03
N LEU A 168 12.54 1.96 13.58
CA LEU A 168 11.17 1.75 14.06
C LEU A 168 10.23 1.32 12.93
N PHE A 169 10.43 1.86 11.74
CA PHE A 169 9.64 1.48 10.56
C PHE A 169 9.97 0.06 10.07
N LYS A 170 11.23 -0.35 10.12
CA LYS A 170 11.62 -1.75 9.86
C LYS A 170 10.95 -2.71 10.84
N GLU A 171 10.94 -2.35 12.12
CA GLU A 171 10.24 -3.13 13.15
C GLU A 171 8.74 -3.22 12.86
N LEU A 172 8.10 -2.10 12.47
CA LEU A 172 6.70 -2.08 12.06
C LEU A 172 6.44 -3.05 10.91
N VAL A 173 7.22 -2.96 9.83
CA VAL A 173 7.08 -3.86 8.67
C VAL A 173 7.25 -5.33 9.09
N TYR A 174 8.20 -5.62 9.96
CA TYR A 174 8.36 -6.95 10.54
C TYR A 174 7.09 -7.40 11.28
N LYS A 175 6.54 -6.58 12.18
CA LYS A 175 5.31 -6.88 12.92
C LYS A 175 4.12 -7.13 11.99
N ILE A 176 3.98 -6.33 10.92
CA ILE A 176 2.93 -6.52 9.92
C ILE A 176 3.09 -7.87 9.21
N MET A 177 4.30 -8.19 8.78
CA MET A 177 4.58 -9.43 8.05
C MET A 177 4.34 -10.69 8.91
N HIS A 178 4.39 -10.59 10.24
CA HIS A 178 4.21 -11.70 11.17
C HIS A 178 2.87 -11.65 11.92
N SER A 179 2.02 -10.67 11.64
CA SER A 179 0.74 -10.46 12.35
C SER A 179 -0.25 -11.63 12.24
N TRP A 180 -0.08 -12.52 11.30
CA TRP A 180 -0.92 -13.73 11.10
C TRP A 180 -0.34 -14.99 11.74
N ALA A 181 0.97 -15.07 12.00
CA ALA A 181 1.56 -16.23 12.69
C ALA A 181 0.98 -16.36 14.12
N LEU A 182 0.67 -15.22 14.75
CA LEU A 182 -0.02 -15.17 16.03
C LEU A 182 -1.46 -15.74 15.95
N PHE A 183 -2.15 -15.56 14.83
CA PHE A 183 -3.52 -16.08 14.66
C PHE A 183 -3.54 -17.60 14.56
N TYR A 184 -2.66 -18.20 13.77
CA TYR A 184 -2.51 -19.66 13.68
C TYR A 184 -2.07 -20.27 15.01
N ALA A 185 -1.18 -19.61 15.75
CA ALA A 185 -0.75 -20.09 17.07
C ALA A 185 -1.90 -20.05 18.09
N ILE A 186 -2.77 -19.05 18.06
CA ILE A 186 -3.94 -18.94 18.95
C ILE A 186 -5.01 -19.97 18.55
N GLU A 187 -5.31 -20.15 17.27
CA GLU A 187 -6.26 -21.18 16.80
C GLU A 187 -5.80 -22.60 17.17
N ILE A 188 -4.52 -22.90 16.98
CA ILE A 188 -3.94 -24.21 17.35
C ILE A 188 -4.00 -24.39 18.89
N ALA A 189 -3.70 -23.34 19.66
CA ALA A 189 -3.79 -23.41 21.13
C ALA A 189 -5.24 -23.58 21.61
N GLN A 190 -6.21 -22.98 20.96
CA GLN A 190 -7.64 -23.14 21.29
C GLN A 190 -8.19 -24.51 20.84
N CYS A 191 -7.73 -25.08 19.72
CA CYS A 191 -8.08 -26.43 19.30
C CYS A 191 -7.53 -27.50 20.26
N ASN A 192 -6.33 -27.28 20.84
CA ASN A 192 -5.71 -28.23 21.76
C ASN A 192 -6.27 -28.18 23.20
N HIS A 193 -7.16 -27.25 23.54
CA HIS A 193 -7.82 -27.17 24.84
C HIS A 193 -9.22 -27.79 24.88
N ASN A 194 -9.71 -28.32 23.75
CA ASN A 194 -11.02 -28.98 23.62
C ASN A 194 -10.92 -30.52 23.44
N TRP A 195 -9.84 -31.14 23.97
CA TRP A 195 -9.72 -32.60 24.12
C TRP A 195 -9.47 -32.97 25.57
#